data_ec52052b0e578b73180a2185f7afa95f
#
_entry.id   ec52052b0e578b73180a2185f7afa95f
#
_cell.length_a   1.000
_cell.length_b   1.000
_cell.length_c   1.000
_cell.angle_alpha   90.00
_cell.angle_beta   90.00
_cell.angle_gamma   90.00
#
_symmetry.space_group_name_H-M   'P 1'
#
loop_
_entity.id
_entity.type
_entity.pdbx_description
1 polymer ?
#
loop_
_entity_poly.entity_id
_entity_poly.type
_entity_poly.pdbx_seq_one_letter_code
_entity_poly.pdbx_strand_id
1 'polypeptide(L)'
;MSTYYKVFGKYKLFGGIYYRFKPHHQYPTLLFIGLWISLDLLRGWLLTGFPWLYLGYAGLDTPLVGYAPILGVHGVTLILLASALFLFGSPLKPFLRLILVLMIWAGGYGLSTLAWTQPSSTDPIKVSLLQANISLESKWLPETLAPTLSYYLTQSYVHADSD
;
A
#
# COMPACT_ATOMS: atom_id res chain seq x y z
N MET A 1 2.19 21.86 4.87
CA MET A 1 3.32 21.69 5.82
C MET A 1 3.24 20.40 6.68
N SER A 2 2.04 19.88 6.97
CA SER A 2 1.84 18.69 7.85
C SER A 2 2.33 17.35 7.28
N THR A 3 2.18 17.08 5.99
CA THR A 3 2.48 15.78 5.36
C THR A 3 3.98 15.48 5.30
N TYR A 4 4.80 16.50 5.08
CA TYR A 4 6.26 16.36 5.00
C TYR A 4 6.85 15.84 6.32
N TYR A 5 6.40 16.36 7.46
CA TYR A 5 6.89 15.94 8.76
C TYR A 5 6.49 14.50 9.14
N LYS A 6 5.33 14.00 8.67
CA LYS A 6 4.88 12.63 8.93
C LYS A 6 5.74 11.60 8.20
N VAL A 7 6.17 11.89 6.98
CA VAL A 7 7.02 10.98 6.19
C VAL A 7 8.47 11.02 6.72
N PHE A 8 9.03 12.19 6.93
CA PHE A 8 10.40 12.32 7.45
C PHE A 8 10.57 11.86 8.89
N GLY A 9 9.54 12.02 9.73
CA GLY A 9 9.53 11.50 11.10
C GLY A 9 9.72 9.99 11.17
N LYS A 10 9.12 9.23 10.26
CA LYS A 10 9.26 7.78 10.17
C LYS A 10 10.72 7.37 9.92
N TYR A 11 11.39 8.00 8.97
CA TYR A 11 12.78 7.64 8.64
C TYR A 11 13.76 8.00 9.74
N LYS A 12 13.53 9.10 10.45
CA LYS A 12 14.33 9.47 11.62
C LYS A 12 14.13 8.50 12.78
N LEU A 13 12.86 8.16 13.09
CA LEU A 13 12.51 7.20 14.12
C LEU A 13 13.08 5.80 13.81
N PHE A 14 12.84 5.33 12.57
CA PHE A 14 13.37 4.06 12.08
C PHE A 14 14.91 4.02 12.20
N GLY A 15 15.59 5.03 11.67
CA GLY A 15 17.04 5.12 11.70
C GLY A 15 17.59 5.14 13.14
N GLY A 16 16.97 5.91 14.03
CA GLY A 16 17.37 5.99 15.43
C GLY A 16 17.23 4.66 16.17
N ILE A 17 16.07 4.00 16.02
CA ILE A 17 15.82 2.69 16.64
C ILE A 17 16.77 1.64 16.06
N TYR A 18 16.90 1.57 14.74
CA TYR A 18 17.79 0.61 14.08
C TYR A 18 19.24 0.79 14.52
N TYR A 19 19.74 2.04 14.54
CA TYR A 19 21.11 2.35 14.95
C TYR A 19 21.37 1.99 16.40
N ARG A 20 20.38 2.18 17.28
CA ARG A 20 20.48 1.87 18.71
C ARG A 20 20.58 0.37 18.97
N PHE A 21 19.86 -0.45 18.22
CA PHE A 21 19.75 -1.89 18.45
C PHE A 21 20.64 -2.74 17.55
N LYS A 22 21.04 -2.25 16.37
CA LYS A 22 21.89 -2.98 15.42
C LYS A 22 23.17 -3.58 16.05
N PRO A 23 23.94 -2.87 16.89
CA PRO A 23 25.17 -3.40 17.46
C PRO A 23 24.97 -4.61 18.39
N HIS A 24 23.78 -4.72 18.96
CA HIS A 24 23.42 -5.77 19.93
C HIS A 24 22.60 -6.89 19.28
N HIS A 25 22.25 -6.78 18.00
CA HIS A 25 21.38 -7.75 17.35
C HIS A 25 22.17 -8.74 16.50
N GLN A 26 21.93 -10.03 16.75
CA GLN A 26 22.62 -11.12 16.05
C GLN A 26 22.28 -11.16 14.55
N TYR A 27 21.06 -10.68 14.18
CA TYR A 27 20.57 -10.65 12.81
C TYR A 27 20.09 -9.25 12.42
N PRO A 28 21.00 -8.32 12.09
CA PRO A 28 20.65 -6.92 11.84
C PRO A 28 19.72 -6.74 10.63
N THR A 29 19.77 -7.65 9.68
CA THR A 29 18.90 -7.68 8.51
C THR A 29 17.45 -7.97 8.87
N LEU A 30 17.22 -8.96 9.74
CA LEU A 30 15.87 -9.27 10.23
C LEU A 30 15.33 -8.15 11.11
N LEU A 31 16.19 -7.52 11.91
CA LEU A 31 15.83 -6.33 12.68
C LEU A 31 15.36 -5.21 11.76
N PHE A 32 16.05 -4.98 10.63
CA PHE A 32 15.67 -3.96 9.66
C PHE A 32 14.28 -4.22 9.09
N ILE A 33 14.02 -5.43 8.60
CA ILE A 33 12.71 -5.83 8.05
C ILE A 33 11.61 -5.69 9.12
N GLY A 34 11.85 -6.26 10.31
CA GLY A 34 10.88 -6.25 11.40
C GLY A 34 10.50 -4.83 11.82
N LEU A 35 11.47 -3.94 11.98
CA LEU A 35 11.22 -2.54 12.30
C LEU A 35 10.45 -1.83 11.18
N TRP A 36 10.79 -2.08 9.92
CA TRP A 36 10.08 -1.46 8.80
C TRP A 36 8.60 -1.83 8.79
N ILE A 37 8.30 -3.15 8.84
CA ILE A 37 6.93 -3.65 8.85
C ILE A 37 6.18 -3.16 10.09
N SER A 38 6.80 -3.21 11.27
CA SER A 38 6.17 -2.73 12.51
C SER A 38 5.80 -1.27 12.45
N LEU A 39 6.65 -0.42 11.87
CA LEU A 39 6.35 1.01 11.70
C LEU A 39 5.31 1.27 10.61
N ASP A 40 5.23 0.43 9.57
CA ASP A 40 4.17 0.51 8.57
C ASP A 40 2.81 0.13 9.18
N LEU A 41 2.75 -0.94 9.96
CA LEU A 41 1.55 -1.35 10.70
C LEU A 41 1.12 -0.28 11.70
N LEU A 42 2.06 0.22 12.52
CA LEU A 42 1.79 1.27 13.49
C LEU A 42 1.22 2.53 12.81
N ARG A 43 1.80 2.93 11.67
CA ARG A 43 1.33 4.08 10.90
C ARG A 43 -0.08 3.89 10.33
N GLY A 44 -0.45 2.65 9.98
CA GLY A 44 -1.78 2.31 9.48
C GLY A 44 -2.87 2.41 10.54
N TRP A 45 -2.49 2.40 11.81
CA TRP A 45 -3.42 2.38 12.93
C TRP A 45 -3.37 3.65 13.80
N LEU A 46 -2.18 4.25 13.98
CA LEU A 46 -1.99 5.40 14.88
C LEU A 46 -2.65 6.66 14.31
N LEU A 47 -3.35 7.43 15.16
CA LEU A 47 -3.97 8.71 14.82
C LEU A 47 -4.92 8.62 13.61
N THR A 48 -5.86 7.68 13.65
CA THR A 48 -6.81 7.35 12.58
C THR A 48 -6.19 6.62 11.38
N GLY A 49 -4.88 6.38 11.40
CA GLY A 49 -4.15 5.70 10.34
C GLY A 49 -3.80 6.59 9.15
N PHE A 50 -2.68 6.29 8.51
CA PHE A 50 -2.27 6.90 7.26
C PHE A 50 -1.71 5.81 6.34
N PRO A 51 -2.57 5.04 5.65
CA PRO A 51 -2.18 3.87 4.87
C PRO A 51 -1.47 4.21 3.55
N TRP A 52 -1.46 5.46 3.16
CA TRP A 52 -0.79 5.92 1.93
C TRP A 52 0.72 5.76 2.04
N LEU A 53 1.37 5.47 0.93
CA LEU A 53 2.82 5.34 0.83
C LEU A 53 3.42 4.13 1.58
N TYR A 54 2.71 3.01 1.67
CA TYR A 54 3.35 1.75 2.01
C TYR A 54 4.29 1.32 0.88
N LEU A 55 5.45 0.76 1.23
CA LEU A 55 6.43 0.32 0.25
C LEU A 55 5.85 -0.74 -0.72
N GLY A 56 4.91 -1.56 -0.25
CA GLY A 56 4.25 -2.58 -1.07
C GLY A 56 3.51 -2.02 -2.28
N TYR A 57 3.06 -0.76 -2.25
CA TYR A 57 2.45 -0.13 -3.42
C TYR A 57 3.43 0.08 -4.58
N ALA A 58 4.73 0.17 -4.30
CA ALA A 58 5.74 0.21 -5.36
C ALA A 58 5.87 -1.12 -6.13
N GLY A 59 5.28 -2.19 -5.60
CA GLY A 59 5.24 -3.51 -6.25
C GLY A 59 4.03 -3.74 -7.17
N LEU A 60 3.07 -2.80 -7.27
CA LEU A 60 1.82 -3.00 -8.00
C LEU A 60 2.04 -3.27 -9.50
N ASP A 61 2.96 -2.57 -10.13
CA ASP A 61 3.27 -2.73 -11.56
C ASP A 61 4.38 -3.76 -11.80
N THR A 62 4.63 -4.64 -10.83
CA THR A 62 5.64 -5.69 -10.90
C THR A 62 5.02 -7.07 -10.71
N PRO A 63 5.72 -8.16 -11.08
CA PRO A 63 5.26 -9.52 -10.79
C PRO A 63 4.94 -9.78 -9.31
N LEU A 64 5.48 -8.99 -8.40
CA LEU A 64 5.26 -9.16 -6.96
C LEU A 64 3.82 -8.86 -6.52
N VAL A 65 3.04 -8.17 -7.37
CA VAL A 65 1.60 -7.97 -7.12
C VAL A 65 0.85 -9.29 -6.96
N GLY A 66 1.31 -10.38 -7.58
CA GLY A 66 0.73 -11.71 -7.44
C GLY A 66 0.67 -12.24 -5.99
N TYR A 67 1.50 -11.71 -5.10
CA TYR A 67 1.44 -12.04 -3.67
C TYR A 67 0.38 -11.24 -2.90
N ALA A 68 -0.13 -10.15 -3.46
CA ALA A 68 -1.08 -9.27 -2.77
C ALA A 68 -2.39 -9.95 -2.35
N PRO A 69 -3.01 -10.84 -3.15
CA PRO A 69 -4.23 -11.55 -2.73
C PRO A 69 -4.06 -12.44 -1.50
N ILE A 70 -2.84 -12.94 -1.26
CA ILE A 70 -2.54 -13.86 -0.14
C ILE A 70 -2.01 -13.07 1.08
N LEU A 71 -1.11 -12.12 0.86
CA LEU A 71 -0.31 -11.49 1.91
C LEU A 71 -0.64 -10.01 2.13
N GLY A 72 -1.48 -9.43 1.29
CA GLY A 72 -1.79 -8.01 1.32
C GLY A 72 -0.58 -7.11 1.01
N VAL A 73 -0.77 -5.81 1.14
CA VAL A 73 0.26 -4.79 0.85
C VAL A 73 1.52 -4.93 1.73
N HIS A 74 1.34 -5.36 2.98
CA HIS A 74 2.47 -5.57 3.89
C HIS A 74 3.31 -6.79 3.51
N GLY A 75 2.67 -7.83 2.96
CA GLY A 75 3.38 -8.98 2.41
C GLY A 75 4.20 -8.61 1.17
N VAL A 76 3.67 -7.79 0.27
CA VAL A 76 4.44 -7.26 -0.86
C VAL A 76 5.61 -6.40 -0.37
N THR A 77 5.41 -5.57 0.66
CA THR A 77 6.50 -4.84 1.33
C THR A 77 7.60 -5.79 1.83
N LEU A 78 7.20 -6.85 2.53
CA LEU A 78 8.14 -7.86 3.06
C LEU A 78 8.97 -8.50 1.94
N ILE A 79 8.33 -8.89 0.84
CA ILE A 79 8.97 -9.55 -0.29
C ILE A 79 9.91 -8.58 -1.03
N LEU A 80 9.54 -7.32 -1.19
CA LEU A 80 10.42 -6.29 -1.75
C LEU A 80 11.67 -6.10 -0.88
N LEU A 81 11.50 -5.95 0.43
CA LEU A 81 12.62 -5.83 1.37
C LEU A 81 13.49 -7.08 1.36
N ALA A 82 12.89 -8.27 1.38
CA ALA A 82 13.62 -9.54 1.29
C ALA A 82 14.44 -9.63 -0.01
N SER A 83 13.84 -9.29 -1.15
CA SER A 83 14.53 -9.26 -2.45
C SER A 83 15.74 -8.33 -2.43
N ALA A 84 15.58 -7.11 -1.93
CA ALA A 84 16.68 -6.14 -1.80
C ALA A 84 17.79 -6.65 -0.87
N LEU A 85 17.42 -7.25 0.26
CA LEU A 85 18.38 -7.77 1.23
C LEU A 85 19.10 -9.02 0.75
N PHE A 86 18.43 -9.90 0.01
CA PHE A 86 19.11 -11.01 -0.66
C PHE A 86 20.15 -10.53 -1.66
N LEU A 87 19.85 -9.48 -2.44
CA LEU A 87 20.79 -8.94 -3.42
C LEU A 87 22.01 -8.27 -2.75
N PHE A 88 21.80 -7.47 -1.72
CA PHE A 88 22.82 -6.56 -1.20
C PHE A 88 23.33 -6.91 0.20
N GLY A 89 22.55 -7.61 1.02
CA GLY A 89 22.84 -7.86 2.44
C GLY A 89 23.13 -9.33 2.81
N SER A 90 23.01 -10.27 1.87
CA SER A 90 23.19 -11.70 2.16
C SER A 90 24.66 -12.15 2.07
N PRO A 91 25.12 -13.05 2.93
CA PRO A 91 26.46 -13.67 2.84
C PRO A 91 26.58 -14.72 1.74
N LEU A 92 25.49 -15.04 1.03
CA LEU A 92 25.46 -16.04 -0.04
C LEU A 92 26.29 -15.59 -1.25
N LYS A 93 26.70 -16.55 -2.07
CA LYS A 93 27.39 -16.27 -3.35
C LYS A 93 26.46 -15.43 -4.26
N PRO A 94 26.98 -14.46 -5.03
CA PRO A 94 26.17 -13.56 -5.85
C PRO A 94 25.20 -14.28 -6.80
N PHE A 95 25.65 -15.36 -7.42
CA PHE A 95 24.81 -16.19 -8.29
C PHE A 95 23.59 -16.78 -7.55
N LEU A 96 23.79 -17.29 -6.33
CA LEU A 96 22.68 -17.87 -5.54
C LEU A 96 21.69 -16.78 -5.09
N ARG A 97 22.17 -15.60 -4.77
CA ARG A 97 21.32 -14.44 -4.45
C ARG A 97 20.39 -14.10 -5.61
N LEU A 98 20.98 -14.04 -6.81
CA LEU A 98 20.21 -13.73 -8.04
C LEU A 98 19.15 -14.81 -8.29
N ILE A 99 19.50 -16.09 -8.19
CA ILE A 99 18.55 -17.19 -8.37
C ILE A 99 17.40 -17.08 -7.39
N LEU A 100 17.66 -16.83 -6.10
CA LEU A 100 16.61 -16.69 -5.09
C LEU A 100 15.66 -15.54 -5.40
N VAL A 101 16.17 -14.39 -5.79
CA VAL A 101 15.35 -13.26 -6.17
C VAL A 101 14.52 -13.56 -7.42
N LEU A 102 15.13 -14.17 -8.45
CA LEU A 102 14.42 -14.57 -9.66
C LEU A 102 13.30 -15.59 -9.34
N MET A 103 13.53 -16.54 -8.45
CA MET A 103 12.47 -17.49 -8.03
C MET A 103 11.33 -16.79 -7.31
N ILE A 104 11.61 -15.82 -6.43
CA ILE A 104 10.59 -15.02 -5.77
C ILE A 104 9.77 -14.25 -6.80
N TRP A 105 10.42 -13.61 -7.76
CA TRP A 105 9.73 -12.82 -8.78
C TRP A 105 8.96 -13.69 -9.77
N ALA A 106 9.51 -14.84 -10.16
CA ALA A 106 8.80 -15.84 -10.98
C ALA A 106 7.58 -16.43 -10.25
N GLY A 107 7.69 -16.67 -8.94
CA GLY A 107 6.56 -17.09 -8.11
C GLY A 107 5.44 -16.05 -8.06
N GLY A 108 5.79 -14.78 -7.90
CA GLY A 108 4.83 -13.68 -7.98
C GLY A 108 4.14 -13.59 -9.35
N TYR A 109 4.90 -13.72 -10.42
CA TYR A 109 4.33 -13.78 -11.77
C TYR A 109 3.36 -14.96 -11.92
N GLY A 110 3.74 -16.16 -11.48
CA GLY A 110 2.85 -17.32 -11.50
C GLY A 110 1.56 -17.10 -10.71
N LEU A 111 1.64 -16.47 -9.52
CA LEU A 111 0.47 -16.13 -8.72
C LEU A 111 -0.42 -15.06 -9.36
N SER A 112 0.17 -14.11 -10.10
CA SER A 112 -0.60 -13.05 -10.78
C SER A 112 -1.43 -13.58 -11.96
N THR A 113 -1.13 -14.78 -12.47
CA THR A 113 -1.92 -15.43 -13.54
C THR A 113 -3.17 -16.15 -13.01
N LEU A 114 -3.28 -16.32 -11.69
CA LEU A 114 -4.44 -16.99 -11.07
C LEU A 114 -5.63 -16.04 -10.98
N ALA A 115 -6.80 -16.52 -11.34
CA ALA A 115 -8.06 -15.82 -11.13
C ALA A 115 -8.52 -16.00 -9.67
N TRP A 116 -8.13 -15.06 -8.79
CA TRP A 116 -8.46 -15.09 -7.36
C TRP A 116 -9.93 -14.81 -7.07
N THR A 117 -10.62 -14.11 -7.98
CA THR A 117 -12.03 -13.75 -7.85
C THR A 117 -12.76 -14.10 -9.12
N GLN A 118 -14.02 -14.47 -8.98
CA GLN A 118 -14.91 -14.69 -10.11
C GLN A 118 -16.15 -13.80 -9.97
N PRO A 119 -16.74 -13.34 -11.09
CA PRO A 119 -18.01 -12.65 -11.03
C PRO A 119 -19.07 -13.51 -10.35
N SER A 120 -19.81 -12.94 -9.41
CA SER A 120 -20.92 -13.62 -8.74
C SER A 120 -22.17 -13.72 -9.62
N SER A 121 -22.26 -12.88 -10.64
CA SER A 121 -23.34 -12.84 -11.64
C SER A 121 -22.76 -12.47 -13.00
N THR A 122 -23.40 -12.97 -14.07
CA THR A 122 -23.14 -12.57 -15.46
C THR A 122 -23.91 -11.34 -15.86
N ASP A 123 -24.91 -10.93 -15.06
CA ASP A 123 -25.73 -9.78 -15.36
C ASP A 123 -24.97 -8.48 -15.05
N PRO A 124 -24.93 -7.53 -15.97
CA PRO A 124 -24.28 -6.24 -15.74
C PRO A 124 -25.05 -5.43 -14.70
N ILE A 125 -24.32 -4.88 -13.71
CA ILE A 125 -24.88 -3.93 -12.77
C ILE A 125 -24.83 -2.54 -13.43
N LYS A 126 -25.97 -1.86 -13.48
CA LYS A 126 -26.02 -0.46 -13.90
C LYS A 126 -25.49 0.42 -12.77
N VAL A 127 -24.61 1.33 -13.09
CA VAL A 127 -24.00 2.24 -12.12
C VAL A 127 -24.08 3.67 -12.61
N SER A 128 -24.60 4.56 -11.78
CA SER A 128 -24.62 6.00 -12.03
C SER A 128 -23.48 6.67 -11.24
N LEU A 129 -22.61 7.39 -11.94
CA LEU A 129 -21.53 8.16 -11.35
C LEU A 129 -21.88 9.64 -11.31
N LEU A 130 -22.02 10.20 -10.10
CA LEU A 130 -22.36 11.61 -9.90
C LEU A 130 -21.11 12.39 -9.55
N GLN A 131 -20.78 13.39 -10.36
CA GLN A 131 -19.64 14.28 -10.13
C GLN A 131 -20.08 15.75 -10.14
N ALA A 132 -20.03 16.41 -8.99
CA ALA A 132 -20.42 17.82 -8.87
C ALA A 132 -19.36 18.81 -9.38
N ASN A 133 -18.15 18.35 -9.70
CA ASN A 133 -17.02 19.14 -10.17
C ASN A 133 -16.72 20.38 -9.28
N ILE A 134 -16.80 20.19 -7.96
CA ILE A 134 -16.55 21.25 -6.98
C ILE A 134 -15.04 21.47 -6.87
N SER A 135 -14.60 22.75 -6.97
CA SER A 135 -13.19 23.07 -6.86
C SER A 135 -12.64 22.73 -5.46
N LEU A 136 -11.38 22.28 -5.40
CA LEU A 136 -10.75 21.92 -4.13
C LEU A 136 -10.65 23.12 -3.17
N GLU A 137 -10.55 24.33 -3.71
CA GLU A 137 -10.45 25.58 -2.94
C GLU A 137 -11.75 25.90 -2.21
N SER A 138 -12.91 25.63 -2.84
CA SER A 138 -14.23 25.91 -2.26
C SER A 138 -14.83 24.74 -1.50
N LYS A 139 -14.39 23.51 -1.74
CA LYS A 139 -14.98 22.28 -1.20
C LYS A 139 -15.17 22.28 0.32
N TRP A 140 -14.29 22.93 1.03
CA TRP A 140 -14.27 22.93 2.50
C TRP A 140 -14.81 24.23 3.13
N LEU A 141 -15.35 25.14 2.32
CA LEU A 141 -15.99 26.35 2.82
C LEU A 141 -17.38 26.03 3.37
N PRO A 142 -17.78 26.61 4.53
CA PRO A 142 -19.09 26.35 5.13
C PRO A 142 -20.27 26.64 4.19
N GLU A 143 -20.17 27.69 3.38
CA GLU A 143 -21.19 28.12 2.43
C GLU A 143 -21.41 27.15 1.26
N THR A 144 -20.43 26.28 0.94
CA THR A 144 -20.57 25.28 -0.12
C THR A 144 -21.17 23.96 0.33
N LEU A 145 -21.32 23.74 1.63
CA LEU A 145 -21.82 22.47 2.18
C LEU A 145 -23.30 22.23 1.76
N ALA A 146 -24.17 23.20 2.00
CA ALA A 146 -25.59 23.06 1.71
C ALA A 146 -25.87 22.90 0.20
N PRO A 147 -25.30 23.74 -0.70
CA PRO A 147 -25.42 23.53 -2.15
C PRO A 147 -24.91 22.18 -2.61
N THR A 148 -23.78 21.73 -2.08
CA THR A 148 -23.18 20.43 -2.42
C THR A 148 -24.09 19.27 -2.04
N LEU A 149 -24.62 19.27 -0.81
CA LEU A 149 -25.54 18.25 -0.35
C LEU A 149 -26.83 18.25 -1.19
N SER A 150 -27.40 19.42 -1.44
CA SER A 150 -28.59 19.56 -2.28
C SER A 150 -28.36 19.00 -3.69
N TYR A 151 -27.22 19.29 -4.31
CA TYR A 151 -26.86 18.76 -5.61
C TYR A 151 -26.83 17.23 -5.61
N TYR A 152 -26.09 16.62 -4.70
CA TYR A 152 -25.98 15.15 -4.65
C TYR A 152 -27.30 14.48 -4.31
N LEU A 153 -28.09 15.02 -3.39
CA LEU A 153 -29.40 14.49 -3.06
C LEU A 153 -30.33 14.53 -4.30
N THR A 154 -30.44 15.68 -4.95
CA THR A 154 -31.29 15.85 -6.14
C THR A 154 -30.87 14.90 -7.25
N GLN A 155 -29.57 14.84 -7.58
CA GLN A 155 -29.08 13.96 -8.63
C GLN A 155 -29.23 12.48 -8.27
N SER A 156 -29.08 12.10 -7.00
CA SER A 156 -29.30 10.73 -6.56
C SER A 156 -30.76 10.30 -6.75
N TYR A 157 -31.71 11.18 -6.45
CA TYR A 157 -33.13 10.88 -6.70
C TYR A 157 -33.45 10.77 -8.20
N VAL A 158 -32.89 11.67 -9.03
CA VAL A 158 -33.11 11.63 -10.48
C VAL A 158 -32.60 10.33 -11.12
N HIS A 159 -31.53 9.76 -10.56
CA HIS A 159 -30.88 8.54 -11.07
C HIS A 159 -31.14 7.30 -10.22
N ALA A 160 -32.06 7.38 -9.23
CA ALA A 160 -32.39 6.23 -8.37
C ALA A 160 -33.02 5.06 -9.15
N ASP A 161 -33.72 5.36 -10.24
CA ASP A 161 -34.40 4.36 -11.10
C ASP A 161 -33.48 3.83 -12.22
N SER A 162 -32.17 3.93 -12.04
CA SER A 162 -31.18 3.41 -13.03
C SER A 162 -31.09 1.88 -13.06
N ASP A 163 -31.84 1.18 -12.18
CA ASP A 163 -31.92 -0.28 -12.08
C ASP A 163 -32.82 -0.91 -13.16
#